data_cde8d161dcb733b97c3969dc9e134a0e
#
_entry.id   cde8d161dcb733b97c3969dc9e134a0e
#
_cell.length_a   1.000
_cell.length_b   1.000
_cell.length_c   1.000
_cell.angle_alpha   90.00
_cell.angle_beta   90.00
_cell.angle_gamma   90.00
#
_symmetry.space_group_name_H-M   'P 1'
#
loop_
_entity.id
_entity.type
_entity.pdbx_description
1 polymer ?
#
loop_
_entity_poly.entity_id
_entity_poly.type
_entity_poly.pdbx_seq_one_letter_code
_entity_poly.pdbx_strand_id
1 'polypeptide(L)'
;GIQWALYQAICKDDDRLYLERVPLDEQYAENLVERSARIIASDRQPRKLSEDPTWYQCRFCDFSDICHGRELPEVNCRTCAHSTPVTEPGGFGRWVCELRKLELSVEDQRQGCELHIYIPTLLRNWATPIDSNKVSVTYCNDITNNDFTNGPPGYRSRELRKAPNLEFIGDPVLNELKEEFHAEIE
;
A
#
# COMPACT_ATOMS: atom_id res chain seq x y z
N GLY A 1 -18.16 13.29 24.98
CA GLY A 1 -16.86 13.06 24.38
C GLY A 1 -15.71 13.12 25.39
N ILE A 2 -14.54 12.63 25.04
CA ILE A 2 -13.34 12.71 25.89
C ILE A 2 -12.84 14.15 25.82
N GLN A 3 -12.70 14.82 26.95
CA GLN A 3 -12.23 16.23 26.98
C GLN A 3 -10.74 16.34 27.23
N TRP A 4 -10.09 15.28 27.72
CA TRP A 4 -8.65 15.24 28.00
C TRP A 4 -8.14 13.81 28.02
N ALA A 5 -6.84 13.63 27.84
CA ALA A 5 -6.11 12.38 28.00
C ALA A 5 -5.07 12.52 29.10
N LEU A 6 -4.70 11.41 29.74
CA LEU A 6 -3.57 11.35 30.65
C LEU A 6 -2.36 10.82 29.87
N TYR A 7 -1.33 11.68 29.73
CA TYR A 7 -0.04 11.25 29.24
C TYR A 7 0.81 10.77 30.43
N GLN A 8 1.42 9.60 30.28
CA GLN A 8 2.28 9.00 31.28
C GLN A 8 3.59 8.57 30.64
N ALA A 9 4.71 8.95 31.24
CA ALA A 9 6.03 8.51 30.85
C ALA A 9 6.84 8.07 32.09
N ILE A 10 7.64 7.02 31.93
CA ILE A 10 8.52 6.47 32.97
C ILE A 10 9.95 6.63 32.45
N CYS A 11 10.80 7.27 33.27
CA CYS A 11 12.23 7.36 33.01
C CYS A 11 12.88 5.98 33.18
N LYS A 12 13.61 5.52 32.16
CA LYS A 12 14.25 4.20 32.18
C LYS A 12 15.42 4.09 33.16
N ASP A 13 16.02 5.23 33.52
CA ASP A 13 17.24 5.23 34.32
C ASP A 13 16.98 5.24 35.83
N ASP A 14 15.82 5.79 36.26
CA ASP A 14 15.56 6.00 37.69
C ASP A 14 14.09 5.80 38.08
N ASP A 15 13.27 5.22 37.18
CA ASP A 15 11.85 4.91 37.36
C ASP A 15 10.96 6.10 37.74
N ARG A 16 11.45 7.35 37.56
CA ARG A 16 10.63 8.52 37.80
C ARG A 16 9.44 8.57 36.86
N LEU A 17 8.27 8.83 37.42
CA LEU A 17 7.02 8.92 36.72
C LEU A 17 6.70 10.39 36.37
N TYR A 18 6.43 10.66 35.10
CA TYR A 18 5.86 11.90 34.61
C TYR A 18 4.40 11.69 34.24
N LEU A 19 3.52 12.55 34.73
CA LEU A 19 2.10 12.54 34.45
C LEU A 19 1.68 13.93 33.97
N GLU A 20 0.98 13.98 32.84
CA GLU A 20 0.44 15.21 32.29
C GLU A 20 -0.99 15.02 31.83
N ARG A 21 -1.84 15.98 32.16
CA ARG A 21 -3.20 16.05 31.65
C ARG A 21 -3.22 16.89 30.37
N VAL A 22 -3.41 16.21 29.24
CA VAL A 22 -3.45 16.83 27.91
C VAL A 22 -4.91 17.15 27.56
N PRO A 23 -5.30 18.43 27.45
CA PRO A 23 -6.63 18.81 27.03
C PRO A 23 -6.88 18.47 25.55
N LEU A 24 -8.13 18.24 25.19
CA LEU A 24 -8.52 18.11 23.79
C LEU A 24 -8.32 19.45 23.06
N ASP A 25 -7.57 19.42 21.97
CA ASP A 25 -7.51 20.47 20.97
C ASP A 25 -8.47 20.13 19.82
N GLU A 26 -9.69 20.68 19.88
CA GLU A 26 -10.76 20.38 18.91
C GLU A 26 -10.34 20.81 17.50
N GLN A 27 -9.72 21.97 17.34
CA GLN A 27 -9.29 22.47 16.03
C GLN A 27 -8.21 21.57 15.42
N TYR A 28 -7.26 21.11 16.22
CA TYR A 28 -6.22 20.19 15.76
C TYR A 28 -6.82 18.84 15.35
N ALA A 29 -7.77 18.32 16.13
CA ALA A 29 -8.47 17.07 15.83
C ALA A 29 -9.27 17.18 14.52
N GLU A 30 -10.00 18.26 14.30
CA GLU A 30 -10.72 18.53 13.05
C GLU A 30 -9.77 18.60 11.86
N ASN A 31 -8.65 19.29 11.98
CA ASN A 31 -7.63 19.35 10.91
C ASN A 31 -7.07 17.97 10.55
N LEU A 32 -6.88 17.08 11.54
CA LEU A 32 -6.44 15.70 11.29
C LEU A 32 -7.50 14.88 10.55
N VAL A 33 -8.78 15.01 10.92
CA VAL A 33 -9.90 14.34 10.24
C VAL A 33 -10.01 14.82 8.79
N GLU A 34 -9.96 16.14 8.57
CA GLU A 34 -9.97 16.70 7.21
C GLU A 34 -8.77 16.26 6.38
N ARG A 35 -7.58 16.20 6.98
CA ARG A 35 -6.38 15.69 6.31
C ARG A 35 -6.57 14.23 5.90
N SER A 36 -7.12 13.40 6.78
CA SER A 36 -7.42 12.00 6.49
C SER A 36 -8.41 11.86 5.33
N ALA A 37 -9.49 12.64 5.33
CA ALA A 37 -10.48 12.66 4.26
C ALA A 37 -9.84 13.04 2.90
N ARG A 38 -8.97 14.05 2.88
CA ARG A 38 -8.25 14.45 1.66
C ARG A 38 -7.32 13.35 1.15
N ILE A 39 -6.63 12.63 2.06
CA ILE A 39 -5.74 11.52 1.67
C ILE A 39 -6.56 10.37 1.06
N ILE A 40 -7.69 10.01 1.68
CA ILE A 40 -8.56 8.92 1.20
C ILE A 40 -9.17 9.27 -0.17
N ALA A 41 -9.60 10.51 -0.37
CA ALA A 41 -10.22 10.97 -1.62
C ALA A 41 -9.21 11.32 -2.72
N SER A 42 -7.90 11.33 -2.44
CA SER A 42 -6.88 11.72 -3.40
C SER A 42 -6.60 10.59 -4.39
N ASP A 43 -6.58 10.92 -5.68
CA ASP A 43 -6.11 10.06 -6.77
C ASP A 43 -4.58 10.05 -6.90
N ARG A 44 -3.90 10.88 -6.10
CA ARG A 44 -2.44 11.04 -6.14
C ARG A 44 -1.84 10.76 -4.78
N GLN A 45 -0.71 10.11 -4.81
CA GLN A 45 0.09 9.87 -3.61
C GLN A 45 0.57 11.21 -3.02
N PRO A 46 0.48 11.42 -1.69
CA PRO A 46 1.06 12.60 -1.04
C PRO A 46 2.58 12.69 -1.28
N ARG A 47 3.11 13.90 -1.20
CA ARG A 47 4.57 14.09 -1.25
C ARG A 47 5.23 13.37 -0.09
N LYS A 48 6.39 12.77 -0.35
CA LYS A 48 7.25 12.21 0.69
C LYS A 48 7.65 13.30 1.69
N LEU A 49 7.90 12.92 2.92
CA LEU A 49 8.48 13.83 3.93
C LEU A 49 9.90 14.26 3.55
N SER A 50 10.67 13.35 2.95
CA SER A 50 12.00 13.59 2.41
C SER A 50 12.23 12.68 1.22
N GLU A 51 12.99 13.13 0.23
CA GLU A 51 13.51 12.29 -0.86
C GLU A 51 14.74 11.48 -0.43
N ASP A 52 15.39 11.88 0.68
CA ASP A 52 16.52 11.17 1.25
C ASP A 52 16.02 10.08 2.23
N PRO A 53 16.20 8.78 1.92
CA PRO A 53 15.79 7.69 2.81
C PRO A 53 16.62 7.62 4.10
N THR A 54 17.77 8.28 4.17
CA THR A 54 18.64 8.31 5.36
C THR A 54 18.24 9.36 6.36
N TRP A 55 17.33 10.29 5.97
CA TRP A 55 16.80 11.30 6.89
C TRP A 55 16.22 10.66 8.14
N TYR A 56 16.50 11.24 9.31
CA TYR A 56 16.25 10.58 10.58
C TYR A 56 14.82 10.06 10.78
N GLN A 57 13.79 10.78 10.32
CA GLN A 57 12.39 10.31 10.42
C GLN A 57 12.10 9.16 9.45
N CYS A 58 12.69 9.17 8.25
CA CYS A 58 12.55 8.07 7.28
C CYS A 58 13.26 6.81 7.79
N ARG A 59 14.40 6.97 8.45
CA ARG A 59 15.20 5.85 8.99
C ARG A 59 14.44 5.05 10.08
N PHE A 60 13.55 5.68 10.82
CA PHE A 60 12.74 5.06 11.86
C PHE A 60 11.28 4.82 11.42
N CYS A 61 10.98 4.95 10.14
CA CYS A 61 9.64 4.76 9.60
C CYS A 61 9.46 3.34 9.10
N ASP A 62 8.46 2.62 9.60
CA ASP A 62 8.13 1.25 9.17
C ASP A 62 7.73 1.15 7.68
N PHE A 63 7.35 2.27 7.07
CA PHE A 63 6.98 2.35 5.65
C PHE A 63 8.10 2.89 4.77
N SER A 64 9.32 3.05 5.29
CA SER A 64 10.44 3.64 4.55
C SER A 64 10.73 2.88 3.26
N ASP A 65 10.74 1.55 3.30
CA ASP A 65 11.06 0.70 2.15
C ASP A 65 10.02 0.81 1.04
N ILE A 66 8.74 0.85 1.40
CA ILE A 66 7.65 1.07 0.44
C ILE A 66 7.70 2.50 -0.12
N CYS A 67 7.89 3.49 0.76
CA CYS A 67 7.90 4.90 0.39
C CYS A 67 9.04 5.26 -0.57
N HIS A 68 10.23 4.68 -0.36
CA HIS A 68 11.42 4.92 -1.19
C HIS A 68 11.62 3.88 -2.31
N GLY A 69 10.63 3.04 -2.56
CA GLY A 69 10.64 2.12 -3.68
C GLY A 69 11.67 0.99 -3.54
N ARG A 70 11.87 0.48 -2.35
CA ARG A 70 12.69 -0.71 -2.10
C ARG A 70 11.86 -1.99 -1.97
N GLU A 71 10.60 -1.85 -1.59
CA GLU A 71 9.66 -2.94 -1.49
C GLU A 71 8.30 -2.57 -2.08
N LEU A 72 7.61 -3.56 -2.63
CA LEU A 72 6.20 -3.44 -2.94
C LEU A 72 5.36 -3.61 -1.67
N PRO A 73 4.24 -2.88 -1.55
CA PRO A 73 3.36 -3.01 -0.40
C PRO A 73 2.76 -4.42 -0.30
N GLU A 74 2.21 -4.75 0.86
CA GLU A 74 1.56 -6.03 1.10
C GLU A 74 0.42 -6.30 0.12
N VAL A 75 0.29 -7.58 -0.27
CA VAL A 75 -0.81 -8.05 -1.13
C VAL A 75 -2.05 -8.23 -0.27
N ASN A 76 -2.90 -7.22 -0.25
CA ASN A 76 -4.17 -7.21 0.47
C ASN A 76 -5.20 -6.35 -0.28
N CYS A 77 -6.46 -6.37 0.13
CA CYS A 77 -7.49 -5.63 -0.60
C CYS A 77 -7.29 -4.10 -0.58
N ARG A 78 -6.54 -3.55 0.36
CA ARG A 78 -6.27 -2.10 0.43
C ARG A 78 -5.24 -1.62 -0.59
N THR A 79 -4.47 -2.56 -1.16
CA THR A 79 -3.50 -2.30 -2.23
C THR A 79 -3.97 -2.80 -3.59
N CYS A 80 -5.21 -3.34 -3.64
CA CYS A 80 -5.81 -3.95 -4.81
C CYS A 80 -6.59 -2.94 -5.64
N ALA A 81 -6.38 -2.93 -6.96
CA ALA A 81 -7.13 -2.07 -7.90
C ALA A 81 -8.62 -2.42 -8.02
N HIS A 82 -9.03 -3.61 -7.56
CA HIS A 82 -10.44 -4.02 -7.52
C HIS A 82 -11.18 -3.58 -6.27
N SER A 83 -10.51 -3.00 -5.30
CA SER A 83 -11.11 -2.60 -4.03
C SER A 83 -11.39 -1.11 -3.98
N THR A 84 -12.61 -0.75 -3.63
CA THR A 84 -13.05 0.63 -3.52
C THR A 84 -13.46 0.94 -2.08
N PRO A 85 -12.87 1.95 -1.44
CA PRO A 85 -13.37 2.46 -0.18
C PRO A 85 -14.65 3.25 -0.42
N VAL A 86 -15.71 2.90 0.30
CA VAL A 86 -16.98 3.62 0.28
C VAL A 86 -17.15 4.39 1.57
N THR A 87 -17.20 5.71 1.47
CA THR A 87 -17.40 6.62 2.59
C THR A 87 -18.79 7.24 2.48
N GLU A 88 -19.59 7.11 3.54
CA GLU A 88 -20.91 7.74 3.63
C GLU A 88 -20.89 8.83 4.69
N PRO A 89 -21.52 9.99 4.47
CA PRO A 89 -21.60 11.05 5.48
C PRO A 89 -22.23 10.53 6.78
N GLY A 90 -21.48 10.60 7.89
CA GLY A 90 -21.95 10.13 9.20
C GLY A 90 -21.95 8.62 9.40
N GLY A 91 -21.49 7.83 8.42
CA GLY A 91 -21.39 6.38 8.47
C GLY A 91 -19.97 5.86 8.73
N PHE A 92 -19.88 4.57 9.05
CA PHE A 92 -18.60 3.87 9.07
C PHE A 92 -18.19 3.56 7.62
N GLY A 93 -16.94 3.85 7.26
CA GLY A 93 -16.40 3.48 5.95
C GLY A 93 -16.41 1.96 5.75
N ARG A 94 -16.73 1.52 4.56
CA ARG A 94 -16.68 0.10 4.15
C ARG A 94 -15.84 -0.06 2.90
N TRP A 95 -15.41 -1.27 2.63
CA TRP A 95 -14.67 -1.63 1.42
C TRP A 95 -15.49 -2.60 0.57
N VAL A 96 -15.48 -2.39 -0.74
CA VAL A 96 -16.19 -3.23 -1.70
C VAL A 96 -15.21 -3.77 -2.73
N CYS A 97 -15.30 -5.06 -3.03
CA CYS A 97 -14.59 -5.65 -4.16
C CYS A 97 -15.42 -5.51 -5.43
N GLU A 98 -14.99 -4.68 -6.37
CA GLU A 98 -15.69 -4.43 -7.63
C GLU A 98 -15.68 -5.66 -8.57
N LEU A 99 -14.64 -6.48 -8.50
CA LEU A 99 -14.54 -7.70 -9.30
C LEU A 99 -15.54 -8.76 -8.84
N ARG A 100 -15.63 -8.99 -7.51
CA ARG A 100 -16.49 -10.01 -6.92
C ARG A 100 -17.88 -9.51 -6.56
N LYS A 101 -18.12 -8.20 -6.63
CA LYS A 101 -19.37 -7.52 -6.28
C LYS A 101 -19.86 -7.82 -4.83
N LEU A 102 -18.93 -7.76 -3.88
CA LEU A 102 -19.20 -8.02 -2.47
C LEU A 102 -18.54 -7.00 -1.56
N GLU A 103 -19.13 -6.80 -0.39
CA GLU A 103 -18.52 -6.04 0.70
C GLU A 103 -17.45 -6.89 1.39
N LEU A 104 -16.31 -6.24 1.72
CA LEU A 104 -15.16 -6.89 2.31
C LEU A 104 -15.18 -6.72 3.84
N SER A 105 -15.17 -7.81 4.57
CA SER A 105 -14.88 -7.79 6.01
C SER A 105 -13.44 -7.27 6.27
N VAL A 106 -13.14 -6.88 7.51
CA VAL A 106 -11.77 -6.46 7.89
C VAL A 106 -10.76 -7.60 7.67
N GLU A 107 -11.20 -8.83 7.88
CA GLU A 107 -10.36 -10.02 7.67
C GLU A 107 -10.06 -10.23 6.19
N ASP A 108 -11.08 -10.20 5.34
CA ASP A 108 -10.89 -10.28 3.88
C ASP A 108 -9.97 -9.20 3.34
N GLN A 109 -10.12 -7.96 3.86
CA GLN A 109 -9.26 -6.85 3.46
C GLN A 109 -7.78 -7.12 3.74
N ARG A 110 -7.45 -7.80 4.86
CA ARG A 110 -6.07 -8.09 5.27
C ARG A 110 -5.45 -9.26 4.53
N GLN A 111 -6.23 -10.29 4.22
CA GLN A 111 -5.71 -11.50 3.59
C GLN A 111 -5.38 -11.30 2.11
N GLY A 112 -6.15 -10.46 1.40
CA GLY A 112 -6.08 -10.38 -0.05
C GLY A 112 -6.54 -11.69 -0.73
N CYS A 113 -6.38 -11.76 -2.04
CA CYS A 113 -6.74 -12.97 -2.80
C CYS A 113 -5.83 -13.17 -4.02
N GLU A 114 -5.94 -14.33 -4.69
CA GLU A 114 -5.16 -14.66 -5.88
C GLU A 114 -5.49 -13.79 -7.12
N LEU A 115 -6.66 -13.13 -7.12
CA LEU A 115 -7.05 -12.20 -8.19
C LEU A 115 -6.63 -10.76 -7.89
N HIS A 116 -5.74 -10.57 -6.92
CA HIS A 116 -5.21 -9.26 -6.59
C HIS A 116 -4.36 -8.71 -7.75
N ILE A 117 -4.64 -7.46 -8.13
CA ILE A 117 -3.74 -6.66 -8.97
C ILE A 117 -3.41 -5.37 -8.21
N TYR A 118 -2.17 -4.96 -8.25
CA TYR A 118 -1.76 -3.72 -7.58
C TYR A 118 -2.45 -2.50 -8.18
N ILE A 119 -2.81 -1.54 -7.34
CA ILE A 119 -3.14 -0.19 -7.79
C ILE A 119 -1.95 0.35 -8.58
N PRO A 120 -2.10 0.77 -9.86
CA PRO A 120 -0.96 1.12 -10.72
C PRO A 120 0.01 2.14 -10.13
N THR A 121 -0.48 3.09 -9.36
CA THR A 121 0.36 4.10 -8.72
C THR A 121 1.34 3.52 -7.69
N LEU A 122 1.11 2.30 -7.19
CA LEU A 122 2.02 1.64 -6.25
C LEU A 122 3.26 1.06 -6.93
N LEU A 123 3.21 0.81 -8.25
CA LEU A 123 4.33 0.28 -9.03
C LEU A 123 5.17 1.37 -9.72
N ARG A 124 4.78 2.63 -9.64
CA ARG A 124 5.38 3.74 -10.40
C ARG A 124 6.88 3.96 -10.20
N ASN A 125 7.47 3.41 -9.13
CA ASN A 125 8.90 3.50 -8.88
C ASN A 125 9.71 2.48 -9.72
N TRP A 126 9.05 1.56 -10.41
CA TRP A 126 9.67 0.45 -11.14
C TRP A 126 9.13 0.25 -12.53
N ALA A 127 7.86 0.65 -12.77
CA ALA A 127 7.18 0.32 -14.01
C ALA A 127 6.10 1.33 -14.38
N THR A 128 5.95 1.57 -15.66
CA THR A 128 4.96 2.45 -16.25
C THR A 128 3.80 1.63 -16.83
N PRO A 129 2.54 1.87 -16.43
CA PRO A 129 1.40 1.16 -17.01
C PRO A 129 1.19 1.55 -18.47
N ILE A 130 1.04 0.54 -19.35
CA ILE A 130 0.87 0.73 -20.80
C ILE A 130 -0.48 0.23 -21.31
N ASP A 131 -1.07 -0.78 -20.66
CA ASP A 131 -2.39 -1.30 -21.01
C ASP A 131 -3.11 -1.89 -19.78
N SER A 132 -4.44 -2.00 -19.84
CA SER A 132 -5.23 -2.58 -18.77
C SER A 132 -6.55 -3.15 -19.25
N ASN A 133 -7.01 -4.17 -18.55
CA ASN A 133 -8.33 -4.72 -18.69
C ASN A 133 -8.98 -4.94 -17.30
N LYS A 134 -10.10 -5.67 -17.24
CA LYS A 134 -10.84 -5.86 -15.98
C LYS A 134 -10.10 -6.68 -14.93
N VAL A 135 -9.10 -7.49 -15.30
CA VAL A 135 -8.45 -8.47 -14.42
C VAL A 135 -6.93 -8.37 -14.43
N SER A 136 -6.35 -7.52 -15.25
CA SER A 136 -4.91 -7.36 -15.34
C SER A 136 -4.49 -5.95 -15.80
N VAL A 137 -3.27 -5.60 -15.46
CA VAL A 137 -2.59 -4.38 -15.92
C VAL A 137 -1.24 -4.77 -16.49
N THR A 138 -0.93 -4.31 -17.71
CA THR A 138 0.36 -4.50 -18.35
C THR A 138 1.22 -3.26 -18.15
N TYR A 139 2.46 -3.49 -17.80
CA TYR A 139 3.46 -2.48 -17.50
C TYR A 139 4.68 -2.65 -18.39
N CYS A 140 5.35 -1.57 -18.69
CA CYS A 140 6.74 -1.57 -19.13
C CYS A 140 7.63 -1.42 -17.87
N ASN A 141 8.55 -2.33 -17.66
CA ASN A 141 9.54 -2.26 -16.58
C ASN A 141 10.56 -1.16 -16.91
N ASP A 142 10.64 -0.13 -16.07
CA ASP A 142 11.48 1.06 -16.32
C ASP A 142 13.00 0.77 -16.25
N ILE A 143 13.39 -0.39 -15.69
CA ILE A 143 14.80 -0.82 -15.57
C ILE A 143 15.22 -1.66 -16.78
N THR A 144 14.39 -2.66 -17.14
CA THR A 144 14.74 -3.65 -18.17
C THR A 144 14.16 -3.32 -19.55
N ASN A 145 13.19 -2.38 -19.63
CA ASN A 145 12.38 -2.08 -20.80
C ASN A 145 11.59 -3.29 -21.34
N ASN A 146 11.34 -4.29 -20.51
CA ASN A 146 10.52 -5.44 -20.85
C ASN A 146 9.09 -5.23 -20.35
N ASP A 147 8.13 -5.71 -21.12
CA ASP A 147 6.73 -5.69 -20.71
C ASP A 147 6.40 -6.87 -19.81
N PHE A 148 5.56 -6.63 -18.81
CA PHE A 148 5.00 -7.67 -17.96
C PHE A 148 3.56 -7.35 -17.58
N THR A 149 2.79 -8.38 -17.25
CA THR A 149 1.38 -8.22 -16.85
C THR A 149 1.19 -8.65 -15.39
N ASN A 150 0.63 -7.78 -14.56
CA ASN A 150 0.14 -8.12 -13.22
C ASN A 150 -1.32 -8.55 -13.31
N GLY A 151 -1.59 -9.78 -12.94
CA GLY A 151 -2.87 -10.45 -13.07
C GLY A 151 -2.89 -11.49 -14.20
N PRO A 152 -3.93 -12.34 -14.27
CA PRO A 152 -4.00 -13.41 -15.26
C PRO A 152 -3.95 -12.89 -16.72
N PRO A 153 -3.19 -13.54 -17.62
CA PRO A 153 -2.39 -14.75 -17.44
C PRO A 153 -0.95 -14.51 -16.90
N GLY A 154 -0.57 -13.28 -16.59
CA GLY A 154 0.79 -12.90 -16.22
C GLY A 154 1.16 -13.22 -14.76
N TYR A 155 1.92 -12.31 -14.15
CA TYR A 155 2.44 -12.46 -12.80
C TYR A 155 1.37 -12.18 -11.74
N ARG A 156 1.29 -13.04 -10.72
CA ARG A 156 0.51 -12.75 -9.52
C ARG A 156 1.19 -11.66 -8.69
N SER A 157 0.43 -10.83 -8.01
CA SER A 157 1.01 -9.75 -7.19
C SER A 157 1.94 -10.27 -6.08
N ARG A 158 1.72 -11.48 -5.58
CA ARG A 158 2.60 -12.13 -4.60
C ARG A 158 3.96 -12.48 -5.18
N GLU A 159 4.02 -12.85 -6.45
CA GLU A 159 5.28 -13.10 -7.17
C GLU A 159 6.05 -11.79 -7.36
N LEU A 160 5.35 -10.72 -7.81
CA LEU A 160 5.97 -9.41 -7.98
C LEU A 160 6.58 -8.90 -6.68
N ARG A 161 5.91 -9.11 -5.54
CA ARG A 161 6.41 -8.67 -4.24
C ARG A 161 7.68 -9.40 -3.81
N LYS A 162 7.86 -10.65 -4.21
CA LYS A 162 9.06 -11.45 -3.92
C LYS A 162 10.25 -11.14 -4.83
N ALA A 163 9.98 -10.57 -6.01
CA ALA A 163 11.03 -10.22 -6.95
C ALA A 163 11.72 -8.91 -6.55
N PRO A 164 12.98 -8.94 -6.13
CA PRO A 164 13.69 -7.72 -5.70
C PRO A 164 13.80 -6.74 -6.88
N ASN A 165 13.34 -5.51 -6.67
CA ASN A 165 13.35 -4.41 -7.63
C ASN A 165 12.70 -4.72 -8.99
N LEU A 166 11.90 -5.77 -9.09
CA LEU A 166 11.35 -6.31 -10.34
C LEU A 166 12.41 -6.62 -11.42
N GLU A 167 13.65 -6.90 -11.02
CA GLU A 167 14.82 -6.97 -11.90
C GLU A 167 14.69 -8.05 -12.98
N PHE A 168 14.02 -9.16 -12.66
CA PHE A 168 13.79 -10.28 -13.59
C PHE A 168 12.37 -10.32 -14.16
N ILE A 169 11.52 -9.40 -13.76
CA ILE A 169 10.12 -9.39 -14.20
C ILE A 169 10.04 -8.90 -15.64
N GLY A 170 9.36 -9.68 -16.48
CA GLY A 170 9.26 -9.41 -17.90
C GLY A 170 10.40 -10.01 -18.74
N ASP A 171 11.37 -10.70 -18.12
CA ASP A 171 12.41 -11.40 -18.86
C ASP A 171 11.80 -12.47 -19.80
N PRO A 172 12.10 -12.47 -21.10
CA PRO A 172 11.49 -13.39 -22.06
C PRO A 172 11.75 -14.86 -21.74
N VAL A 173 12.95 -15.21 -21.25
CA VAL A 173 13.32 -16.59 -20.90
C VAL A 173 12.54 -17.05 -19.67
N LEU A 174 12.42 -16.20 -18.66
CA LEU A 174 11.63 -16.51 -17.47
C LEU A 174 10.14 -16.63 -17.79
N ASN A 175 9.61 -15.80 -18.69
CA ASN A 175 8.23 -15.92 -19.13
C ASN A 175 7.98 -17.24 -19.86
N GLU A 176 8.87 -17.65 -20.76
CA GLU A 176 8.80 -18.95 -21.45
C GLU A 176 8.84 -20.12 -20.46
N LEU A 177 9.73 -20.09 -19.48
CA LEU A 177 9.81 -21.11 -18.42
C LEU A 177 8.55 -21.14 -17.55
N LYS A 178 7.97 -19.98 -17.24
CA LYS A 178 6.68 -19.92 -16.50
C LYS A 178 5.56 -20.59 -17.28
N GLU A 179 5.46 -20.31 -18.56
CA GLU A 179 4.41 -20.89 -19.43
C GLU A 179 4.59 -22.39 -19.60
N GLU A 180 5.82 -22.86 -19.87
CA GLU A 180 6.11 -24.29 -20.14
C GLU A 180 5.99 -25.14 -18.87
N PHE A 181 6.49 -24.67 -17.74
CA PHE A 181 6.57 -25.47 -16.50
C PHE A 181 5.55 -25.06 -15.43
N HIS A 182 4.67 -24.11 -15.72
CA HIS A 182 3.75 -23.52 -14.74
C HIS A 182 4.47 -23.05 -13.46
N ALA A 183 5.70 -22.52 -13.64
CA ALA A 183 6.55 -22.12 -12.54
C ALA A 183 6.06 -20.81 -11.88
N GLU A 184 6.31 -20.65 -10.58
CA GLU A 184 6.02 -19.45 -9.82
C GLU A 184 7.31 -18.94 -9.14
N ILE A 185 7.41 -17.63 -8.90
CA ILE A 185 8.50 -17.03 -8.11
C ILE A 185 8.20 -17.27 -6.63
N GLU A 186 9.08 -18.00 -5.95
CA GLU A 186 8.98 -18.28 -4.51
C GLU A 186 9.73 -17.28 -3.62
#